data_4b162d56b4d6fd512773ff5ef98fd37d
#
_entry.id   4b162d56b4d6fd512773ff5ef98fd37d
#
_cell.length_a   1.000
_cell.length_b   1.000
_cell.length_c   1.000
_cell.angle_alpha   90.00
_cell.angle_beta   90.00
_cell.angle_gamma   90.00
#
_symmetry.space_group_name_H-M   'P 1'
#
loop_
_entity.id
_entity.type
_entity.pdbx_description
1 polymer ?
#
loop_
_entity_poly.entity_id
_entity_poly.type
_entity_poly.pdbx_seq_one_letter_code
_entity_poly.pdbx_strand_id
1 'polypeptide(L)'
;MIRRRVVVRGRVQGVFFRDSCRREAEEAGVAGCVRNRDDGAVEAVFEGDQEAVEAMCSWCRRGPSSADVSDVEIHEEPVKGEEGFQLRG
;
A
#
# COMPACT_ATOMS: atom_id res chain seq x y z
N MET A 1 -7.37 -14.19 -7.30
CA MET A 1 -6.68 -12.88 -7.29
C MET A 1 -7.66 -11.77 -6.97
N ILE A 2 -7.22 -10.84 -6.16
CA ILE A 2 -8.00 -9.64 -5.82
C ILE A 2 -7.14 -8.39 -6.01
N ARG A 3 -7.80 -7.23 -6.03
CA ARG A 3 -7.14 -5.92 -6.10
C ARG A 3 -7.78 -4.99 -5.09
N ARG A 4 -6.95 -4.27 -4.35
CA ARG A 4 -7.41 -3.28 -3.35
C ARG A 4 -6.63 -1.99 -3.53
N ARG A 5 -7.33 -0.87 -3.45
CA ARG A 5 -6.70 0.45 -3.37
C ARG A 5 -6.84 0.94 -1.94
N VAL A 6 -5.73 1.34 -1.35
CA VAL A 6 -5.64 1.69 0.07
C VAL A 6 -5.18 3.14 0.17
N VAL A 7 -5.91 3.95 0.91
CA VAL A 7 -5.52 5.34 1.19
C VAL A 7 -5.20 5.44 2.66
N VAL A 8 -3.96 5.81 2.98
CA VAL A 8 -3.44 5.87 4.35
C VAL A 8 -3.24 7.33 4.72
N ARG A 9 -3.83 7.75 5.85
CA ARG A 9 -3.76 9.12 6.34
C ARG A 9 -3.06 9.18 7.67
N GLY A 10 -2.49 10.36 7.97
CA GLY A 10 -1.74 10.60 9.18
C GLY A 10 -0.35 11.11 8.83
N ARG A 11 0.62 10.87 9.72
CA ARG A 11 2.01 11.22 9.43
C ARG A 11 2.65 10.06 8.68
N VAL A 12 2.45 10.06 7.35
CA VAL A 12 2.81 8.94 6.48
C VAL A 12 3.74 9.35 5.33
N GLN A 13 3.88 10.63 5.04
CA GLN A 13 4.84 11.11 4.05
C GLN A 13 6.13 11.57 4.76
N GLY A 14 7.27 11.35 4.11
CA GLY A 14 8.57 11.72 4.68
C GLY A 14 9.04 10.81 5.79
N VAL A 15 8.44 9.62 5.95
CA VAL A 15 8.76 8.68 7.03
C VAL A 15 9.08 7.28 6.47
N PHE A 16 9.52 7.21 5.23
CA PHE A 16 9.90 5.97 4.53
C PHE A 16 8.74 5.01 4.32
N PHE A 17 7.49 5.49 4.33
CA PHE A 17 6.33 4.62 4.15
C PHE A 17 6.36 3.91 2.80
N ARG A 18 6.62 4.67 1.71
CA ARG A 18 6.61 4.09 0.35
C ARG A 18 7.67 3.01 0.20
N ASP A 19 8.90 3.26 0.66
CA ASP A 19 9.98 2.31 0.53
C ASP A 19 9.73 1.05 1.34
N SER A 20 9.24 1.19 2.58
CA SER A 20 8.86 0.05 3.42
C SER A 20 7.72 -0.73 2.80
N CYS A 21 6.71 -0.04 2.25
CA CYS A 21 5.57 -0.67 1.58
C CYS A 21 6.02 -1.51 0.39
N ARG A 22 6.93 -0.98 -0.43
CA ARG A 22 7.46 -1.71 -1.58
C ARG A 22 8.18 -2.98 -1.15
N ARG A 23 9.01 -2.90 -0.12
CA ARG A 23 9.75 -4.08 0.38
C ARG A 23 8.78 -5.15 0.89
N GLU A 24 7.78 -4.74 1.68
CA GLU A 24 6.78 -5.67 2.20
C GLU A 24 5.98 -6.32 1.07
N ALA A 25 5.59 -5.54 0.07
CA ALA A 25 4.82 -6.05 -1.07
C ALA A 25 5.65 -7.04 -1.90
N GLU A 26 6.93 -6.75 -2.13
CA GLU A 26 7.82 -7.66 -2.85
C GLU A 26 7.99 -8.98 -2.10
N GLU A 27 8.17 -8.93 -0.79
CA GLU A 27 8.28 -10.13 0.02
C GLU A 27 6.99 -10.95 0.01
N ALA A 28 5.85 -10.29 -0.01
CA ALA A 28 4.55 -10.96 -0.05
C ALA A 28 4.17 -11.46 -1.44
N GLY A 29 4.92 -11.07 -2.47
CA GLY A 29 4.61 -11.44 -3.85
C GLY A 29 3.41 -10.71 -4.41
N VAL A 30 3.14 -9.50 -3.92
CA VAL A 30 2.00 -8.68 -4.35
C VAL A 30 2.46 -7.67 -5.39
N ALA A 31 1.69 -7.51 -6.46
CA ALA A 31 1.94 -6.51 -7.47
C ALA A 31 1.17 -5.21 -7.17
N GLY A 32 1.57 -4.13 -7.81
CA GLY A 32 0.88 -2.85 -7.67
C GLY A 32 1.83 -1.67 -7.60
N CYS A 33 1.47 -0.67 -6.80
CA CYS A 33 2.27 0.54 -6.67
C CYS A 33 1.92 1.29 -5.38
N VAL A 34 2.80 2.22 -5.00
CA VAL A 34 2.56 3.12 -3.88
C VAL A 34 3.06 4.51 -4.25
N ARG A 35 2.30 5.54 -3.89
CA ARG A 35 2.64 6.94 -4.17
C ARG A 35 2.19 7.86 -3.05
N ASN A 36 2.85 9.02 -2.95
CA ASN A 36 2.36 10.11 -2.12
C ASN A 36 1.29 10.88 -2.89
N ARG A 37 0.23 11.28 -2.20
CA ARG A 37 -0.80 12.14 -2.74
C ARG A 37 -0.54 13.58 -2.37
N ASP A 38 -1.13 14.50 -3.14
CA ASP A 38 -0.98 15.94 -2.87
C ASP A 38 -1.66 16.35 -1.56
N ASP A 39 -2.65 15.58 -1.11
CA ASP A 39 -3.38 15.87 0.14
C ASP A 39 -2.67 15.36 1.40
N GLY A 40 -1.45 14.85 1.26
CA GLY A 40 -0.68 14.35 2.39
C GLY A 40 -0.85 12.86 2.67
N ALA A 41 -1.80 12.20 2.04
CA ALA A 41 -2.01 10.77 2.19
C ALA A 41 -1.02 9.97 1.35
N VAL A 42 -0.86 8.70 1.67
CA VAL A 42 -0.18 7.72 0.82
C VAL A 42 -1.26 6.83 0.21
N GLU A 43 -1.16 6.56 -1.08
CA GLU A 43 -2.08 5.67 -1.76
C GLU A 43 -1.31 4.48 -2.29
N ALA A 44 -1.79 3.28 -1.98
CA ALA A 44 -1.20 2.04 -2.45
C ALA A 44 -2.24 1.21 -3.18
N VAL A 45 -1.79 0.46 -4.17
CA VAL A 45 -2.62 -0.51 -4.87
C VAL A 45 -1.95 -1.86 -4.73
N PHE A 46 -2.70 -2.86 -4.29
CA PHE A 46 -2.20 -4.22 -4.10
C PHE A 46 -3.05 -5.18 -4.92
N GLU A 47 -2.38 -6.04 -5.69
CA GLU A 47 -3.03 -7.04 -6.51
C GLU A 47 -2.28 -8.36 -6.38
N GLY A 48 -3.01 -9.45 -6.17
CA GLY A 48 -2.41 -10.76 -6.00
C GLY A 48 -3.34 -11.71 -5.26
N ASP A 49 -2.77 -12.74 -4.64
CA ASP A 49 -3.51 -13.69 -3.84
C ASP A 49 -4.20 -12.99 -2.68
N GLN A 50 -5.40 -13.42 -2.36
CA GLN A 50 -6.24 -12.77 -1.35
C GLN A 50 -5.52 -12.63 -0.02
N GLU A 51 -4.89 -13.69 0.48
CA GLU A 51 -4.19 -13.65 1.77
C GLU A 51 -3.06 -12.63 1.77
N ALA A 52 -2.29 -12.57 0.68
CA ALA A 52 -1.17 -11.65 0.57
C ALA A 52 -1.64 -10.20 0.49
N VAL A 53 -2.69 -9.93 -0.29
CA VAL A 53 -3.25 -8.58 -0.40
C VAL A 53 -3.84 -8.13 0.94
N GLU A 54 -4.58 -9.02 1.62
CA GLU A 54 -5.13 -8.69 2.94
C GLU A 54 -4.05 -8.42 3.98
N ALA A 55 -2.94 -9.16 3.92
CA ALA A 55 -1.79 -8.92 4.79
C ALA A 55 -1.20 -7.53 4.53
N MET A 56 -1.11 -7.10 3.27
CA MET A 56 -0.63 -5.76 2.94
C MET A 56 -1.59 -4.67 3.42
N CYS A 57 -2.89 -4.90 3.32
CA CYS A 57 -3.88 -3.96 3.87
C CYS A 57 -3.71 -3.82 5.38
N SER A 58 -3.50 -4.94 6.09
CA SER A 58 -3.26 -4.92 7.53
C SER A 58 -1.95 -4.20 7.87
N TRP A 59 -0.91 -4.43 7.08
CA TRP A 59 0.36 -3.74 7.27
C TRP A 59 0.20 -2.22 7.17
N CYS A 60 -0.61 -1.76 6.22
CA CYS A 60 -0.85 -0.33 6.03
C CYS A 60 -1.49 0.34 7.24
N ARG A 61 -2.22 -0.41 8.07
CA ARG A 61 -2.83 0.14 9.28
C ARG A 61 -1.79 0.52 10.33
N ARG A 62 -0.61 -0.09 10.29
CA ARG A 62 0.51 0.24 11.16
C ARG A 62 1.54 1.12 10.45
N GLY A 63 1.89 0.73 9.24
CA GLY A 63 3.01 1.31 8.51
C GLY A 63 4.34 0.96 9.16
N PRO A 64 5.44 1.58 8.72
CA PRO A 64 6.73 1.44 9.39
C PRO A 64 6.72 2.14 10.75
N SER A 65 7.68 1.82 11.60
CA SER A 65 7.74 2.36 12.96
C SER A 65 7.86 3.89 13.00
N SER A 66 8.37 4.50 11.93
CA SER A 66 8.49 5.96 11.83
C SER A 66 7.18 6.65 11.43
N ALA A 67 6.17 5.90 11.02
CA ALA A 67 4.90 6.46 10.61
C ALA A 67 3.91 6.50 11.78
N ASP A 68 2.91 7.39 11.65
CA ASP A 68 1.82 7.51 12.61
C ASP A 68 0.52 7.52 11.81
N VAL A 69 -0.09 6.36 11.67
CA VAL A 69 -1.28 6.16 10.84
C VAL A 69 -2.52 6.52 11.65
N SER A 70 -3.31 7.47 11.16
CA SER A 70 -4.54 7.90 11.82
C SER A 70 -5.80 7.28 11.21
N ASP A 71 -5.76 6.95 9.91
CA ASP A 71 -6.93 6.38 9.23
C ASP A 71 -6.49 5.62 7.98
N VAL A 72 -7.27 4.59 7.62
CA VAL A 72 -7.03 3.78 6.42
C VAL A 72 -8.36 3.54 5.73
N GLU A 73 -8.43 3.86 4.45
CA GLU A 73 -9.57 3.56 3.59
C GLU A 73 -9.17 2.44 2.63
N ILE A 74 -10.01 1.43 2.51
CA ILE A 74 -9.76 0.29 1.61
C ILE A 74 -10.89 0.19 0.61
N HIS A 75 -10.56 0.19 -0.67
CA HIS A 75 -11.52 0.12 -1.76
C HIS A 75 -11.25 -1.12 -2.61
N GLU A 76 -12.31 -1.87 -2.91
CA GLU A 76 -12.21 -2.99 -3.83
C GLU A 76 -12.18 -2.47 -5.26
N GLU A 77 -11.34 -3.08 -6.08
CA GLU A 77 -11.22 -2.74 -7.50
C GLU A 77 -11.13 -4.01 -8.34
N PRO A 78 -11.51 -3.94 -9.62
CA PRO A 78 -11.30 -5.08 -10.53
C PRO A 78 -9.81 -5.35 -10.75
N VAL A 79 -9.45 -6.62 -10.89
CA VAL A 79 -8.08 -7.03 -11.22
C VAL A 79 -7.70 -6.49 -12.58
N LYS A 80 -6.49 -5.93 -12.71
CA LYS A 80 -5.99 -5.34 -13.96
C LYS A 80 -4.79 -6.07 -14.56
N GLY A 81 -4.21 -7.03 -13.84
CA GLY A 81 -3.02 -7.73 -14.31
C GLY A 81 -1.73 -6.96 -14.08
N GLU A 82 -1.60 -6.34 -12.92
CA GLU A 82 -0.37 -5.62 -12.55
C GLU A 82 0.83 -6.58 -12.51
N GLU A 83 2.00 -6.08 -12.86
CA GLU A 83 3.25 -6.83 -12.78
C GLU A 83 4.26 -6.05 -11.95
N GLY A 84 4.85 -6.72 -10.95
CA GLY A 84 5.80 -6.09 -10.05
C GLY A 84 5.19 -5.04 -9.16
N PHE A 85 5.98 -4.50 -8.25
CA PHE A 85 5.54 -3.45 -7.35
C PHE A 85 6.40 -2.20 -7.54
N GLN A 86 5.75 -1.05 -7.79
CA GLN A 86 6.44 0.16 -8.17
C GLN A 86 6.27 1.27 -7.14
N LEU A 87 7.37 1.95 -6.88
CA LEU A 87 7.38 3.16 -6.07
C LEU A 87 7.17 4.35 -7.00
N ARG A 88 6.14 5.15 -6.77
CA ARG A 88 5.82 6.31 -7.58
C ARG A 88 5.94 7.59 -6.78
N GLY A 89 6.18 8.68 -7.47
CA GLY A 89 6.40 9.99 -6.86
C GLY A 89 5.15 10.69 -6.34
#